data_bf6a0f5ea202d078006c783d3e87cf84
#
_entry.id   bf6a0f5ea202d078006c783d3e87cf84
#
_cell.length_a   1.000
_cell.length_b   1.000
_cell.length_c   1.000
_cell.angle_alpha   90.00
_cell.angle_beta   90.00
_cell.angle_gamma   90.00
#
_symmetry.space_group_name_H-M   'P 1'
#
loop_
_entity.id
_entity.type
_entity.pdbx_description
1 polymer ?
#
loop_
_entity_poly.entity_id
_entity_poly.type
_entity_poly.pdbx_seq_one_letter_code
_entity_poly.pdbx_strand_id
1 'polypeptide(L)'
;MNDLFFYSSKIIWFLISPIHLYLYLLSICILLLFTRYRQNARKILCVMLLFMWVVALFPVGSWLYYPLETSFQHNPKLPKTLDGIIVLGGSISPSKSHYWQQLETNQHHERLTTFIQLGKNYPEAKLLFSGGSASIKDNQPTEAEFVRQYFIDSGISGSRLIIEDRARNTAENIQYSKKLLNPQPGENWVVITTAFHMPRSVGLFCQQNWSVIPYPVDHASNPETLFNVDLNLADHTVSLNGASREWVGLLAYFLTGKINQILPTTCD
;
A
#
# COMPACT_ATOMS: atom_id res chain seq x y z
N MET A 1 1.57 21.66 6.54
CA MET A 1 2.67 20.75 6.10
C MET A 1 2.14 19.46 5.46
N ASN A 2 1.03 18.88 5.95
CA ASN A 2 0.44 17.64 5.39
C ASN A 2 -0.14 17.81 3.98
N ASP A 3 -0.74 18.95 3.66
CA ASP A 3 -1.34 19.20 2.34
C ASP A 3 -0.29 19.30 1.25
N LEU A 4 0.80 20.03 1.50
CA LEU A 4 1.91 20.14 0.54
C LEU A 4 2.48 18.76 0.21
N PHE A 5 2.73 17.92 1.22
CA PHE A 5 3.22 16.56 1.02
C PHE A 5 2.22 15.71 0.22
N PHE A 6 0.92 15.82 0.52
CA PHE A 6 -0.12 15.07 -0.16
C PHE A 6 -0.20 15.40 -1.66
N TYR A 7 -0.28 16.68 -2.03
CA TYR A 7 -0.35 17.09 -3.43
C TYR A 7 0.97 16.83 -4.17
N SER A 8 2.11 17.17 -3.55
CA SER A 8 3.43 16.95 -4.15
C SER A 8 3.69 15.48 -4.45
N SER A 9 3.32 14.56 -3.55
CA SER A 9 3.50 13.13 -3.76
C SER A 9 2.76 12.60 -4.99
N LYS A 10 1.58 13.14 -5.28
CA LYS A 10 0.79 12.75 -6.47
C LYS A 10 1.37 13.30 -7.76
N ILE A 11 1.81 14.57 -7.76
CA ILE A 11 2.44 15.21 -8.91
C ILE A 11 3.76 14.52 -9.22
N ILE A 12 4.60 14.30 -8.20
CA ILE A 12 5.88 13.61 -8.36
C ILE A 12 5.64 12.20 -8.92
N TRP A 13 4.71 11.44 -8.35
CA TRP A 13 4.41 10.10 -8.85
C TRP A 13 3.93 10.11 -10.29
N PHE A 14 3.09 11.07 -10.68
CA PHE A 14 2.65 11.22 -12.07
C PHE A 14 3.84 11.45 -13.03
N LEU A 15 4.85 12.18 -12.60
CA LEU A 15 6.03 12.47 -13.42
C LEU A 15 7.02 11.30 -13.49
N ILE A 16 7.23 10.57 -12.37
CA ILE A 16 8.32 9.58 -12.25
C ILE A 16 7.86 8.13 -12.31
N SER A 17 6.55 7.84 -12.44
CA SER A 17 6.09 6.46 -12.53
C SER A 17 6.74 5.76 -13.74
N PRO A 18 7.15 4.47 -13.63
CA PRO A 18 7.85 3.77 -14.71
C PRO A 18 7.13 3.82 -16.05
N ILE A 19 5.80 3.68 -16.03
CA ILE A 19 4.97 3.71 -17.25
C ILE A 19 5.01 5.10 -17.90
N HIS A 20 4.89 6.17 -17.11
CA HIS A 20 4.91 7.54 -17.65
C HIS A 20 6.30 7.92 -18.14
N LEU A 21 7.36 7.56 -17.41
CA LEU A 21 8.74 7.78 -17.89
C LEU A 21 8.99 7.06 -19.21
N TYR A 22 8.51 5.82 -19.34
CA TYR A 22 8.62 5.09 -20.59
C TYR A 22 7.90 5.82 -21.73
N LEU A 23 6.68 6.31 -21.54
CA LEU A 23 5.92 7.07 -22.53
C LEU A 23 6.61 8.39 -22.89
N TYR A 24 7.15 9.12 -21.91
CA TYR A 24 7.88 10.37 -22.18
C TYR A 24 9.13 10.10 -23.00
N LEU A 25 9.94 9.10 -22.63
CA LEU A 25 11.14 8.73 -23.36
C LEU A 25 10.80 8.27 -24.79
N LEU A 26 9.76 7.47 -24.94
CA LEU A 26 9.29 7.02 -26.26
C LEU A 26 8.91 8.21 -27.14
N SER A 27 8.13 9.14 -26.61
CA SER A 27 7.71 10.36 -27.31
C SER A 27 8.89 11.22 -27.74
N ILE A 28 9.84 11.44 -26.82
CA ILE A 28 11.07 12.20 -27.09
C ILE A 28 11.90 11.50 -28.17
N CYS A 29 12.08 10.18 -28.10
CA CYS A 29 12.83 9.43 -29.09
C CYS A 29 12.20 9.51 -30.49
N ILE A 30 10.88 9.40 -30.58
CA ILE A 30 10.16 9.55 -31.86
C ILE A 30 10.41 10.94 -32.48
N LEU A 31 10.33 12.01 -31.67
CA LEU A 31 10.63 13.37 -32.14
C LEU A 31 12.09 13.51 -32.62
N LEU A 32 13.04 12.92 -31.86
CA LEU A 32 14.46 12.96 -32.18
C LEU A 32 14.82 12.18 -33.49
N LEU A 33 13.99 11.22 -33.91
CA LEU A 33 14.20 10.54 -35.20
C LEU A 33 14.18 11.49 -36.39
N PHE A 34 13.48 12.60 -36.30
CA PHE A 34 13.37 13.63 -37.36
C PHE A 34 14.44 14.71 -37.26
N THR A 35 15.44 14.54 -36.38
CA THR A 35 16.51 15.50 -36.11
C THR A 35 17.88 14.90 -36.43
N ARG A 36 18.94 15.70 -36.26
CA ARG A 36 20.35 15.24 -36.33
C ARG A 36 20.68 14.12 -35.31
N TYR A 37 19.87 13.96 -34.26
CA TYR A 37 20.06 12.97 -33.19
C TYR A 37 19.44 11.60 -33.47
N ARG A 38 18.98 11.36 -34.70
CA ARG A 38 18.27 10.11 -35.10
C ARG A 38 19.03 8.81 -34.78
N GLN A 39 20.36 8.82 -34.81
CA GLN A 39 21.14 7.62 -34.48
C GLN A 39 21.07 7.30 -32.98
N ASN A 40 21.16 8.31 -32.12
CA ASN A 40 21.02 8.15 -30.66
C ASN A 40 19.59 7.73 -30.30
N ALA A 41 18.58 8.33 -30.92
CA ALA A 41 17.19 7.95 -30.74
C ALA A 41 16.94 6.47 -31.07
N ARG A 42 17.49 5.96 -32.18
CA ARG A 42 17.39 4.53 -32.53
C ARG A 42 18.02 3.62 -31.49
N LYS A 43 19.20 3.97 -30.96
CA LYS A 43 19.84 3.19 -29.90
C LYS A 43 19.00 3.15 -28.63
N ILE A 44 18.47 4.29 -28.20
CA ILE A 44 17.60 4.37 -27.01
C ILE A 44 16.32 3.54 -27.24
N LEU A 45 15.69 3.63 -28.41
CA LEU A 45 14.51 2.82 -28.73
C LEU A 45 14.80 1.31 -28.68
N CYS A 46 15.96 0.87 -29.16
CA CYS A 46 16.36 -0.54 -29.03
C CYS A 46 16.51 -0.96 -27.57
N VAL A 47 17.14 -0.11 -26.72
CA VAL A 47 17.26 -0.38 -25.29
C VAL A 47 15.90 -0.41 -24.60
N MET A 48 15.01 0.52 -24.95
CA MET A 48 13.64 0.55 -24.42
C MET A 48 12.85 -0.70 -24.81
N LEU A 49 12.98 -1.15 -26.05
CA LEU A 49 12.35 -2.38 -26.52
C LEU A 49 12.89 -3.60 -25.76
N LEU A 50 14.21 -3.69 -25.60
CA LEU A 50 14.83 -4.77 -24.80
C LEU A 50 14.34 -4.75 -23.35
N PHE A 51 14.29 -3.58 -22.73
CA PHE A 51 13.75 -3.42 -21.38
C PHE A 51 12.29 -3.91 -21.27
N MET A 52 11.44 -3.55 -22.24
CA MET A 52 10.04 -4.03 -22.25
C MET A 52 9.95 -5.55 -22.43
N TRP A 53 10.83 -6.17 -23.21
CA TRP A 53 10.92 -7.62 -23.30
C TRP A 53 11.35 -8.26 -21.98
N VAL A 54 12.30 -7.66 -21.27
CA VAL A 54 12.68 -8.13 -19.92
C VAL A 54 11.48 -8.05 -18.98
N VAL A 55 10.76 -6.94 -18.95
CA VAL A 55 9.53 -6.80 -18.13
C VAL A 55 8.43 -7.75 -18.57
N ALA A 56 8.30 -8.03 -19.86
CA ALA A 56 7.29 -8.94 -20.38
C ALA A 56 7.56 -10.41 -19.99
N LEU A 57 8.83 -10.79 -19.92
CA LEU A 57 9.25 -12.18 -19.69
C LEU A 57 9.54 -12.51 -18.22
N PHE A 58 9.87 -11.52 -17.40
CA PHE A 58 10.30 -11.73 -16.02
C PHE A 58 9.46 -10.91 -15.03
N PRO A 59 9.17 -11.44 -13.85
CA PRO A 59 8.38 -10.77 -12.82
C PRO A 59 9.20 -9.70 -12.06
N VAL A 60 9.71 -8.70 -12.80
CA VAL A 60 10.57 -7.63 -12.26
C VAL A 60 9.91 -6.88 -11.08
N GLY A 61 8.59 -6.70 -11.14
CA GLY A 61 7.83 -6.13 -10.03
C GLY A 61 7.90 -6.98 -8.77
N SER A 62 7.81 -8.31 -8.90
CA SER A 62 7.94 -9.23 -7.76
C SER A 62 9.33 -9.20 -7.13
N TRP A 63 10.39 -9.00 -7.93
CA TRP A 63 11.75 -8.82 -7.39
C TRP A 63 11.86 -7.58 -6.50
N LEU A 64 11.11 -6.53 -6.82
CA LEU A 64 11.06 -5.31 -6.00
C LEU A 64 10.13 -5.45 -4.79
N TYR A 65 9.05 -6.22 -4.89
CA TYR A 65 8.16 -6.49 -3.77
C TYR A 65 8.78 -7.42 -2.74
N TYR A 66 9.49 -8.45 -3.17
CA TYR A 66 10.00 -9.51 -2.32
C TYR A 66 10.78 -9.02 -1.07
N PRO A 67 11.76 -8.10 -1.17
CA PRO A 67 12.47 -7.59 0.00
C PRO A 67 11.57 -6.79 0.96
N LEU A 68 10.49 -6.18 0.48
CA LEU A 68 9.51 -5.49 1.32
C LEU A 68 8.66 -6.49 2.09
N GLU A 69 8.22 -7.55 1.43
CA GLU A 69 7.29 -8.55 1.96
C GLU A 69 7.96 -9.52 2.93
N THR A 70 9.26 -9.73 2.79
CA THR A 70 10.07 -10.58 3.69
C THR A 70 10.63 -9.84 4.90
N SER A 71 10.38 -8.53 5.02
CA SER A 71 10.85 -7.72 6.16
C SER A 71 10.17 -8.10 7.47
N PHE A 72 8.99 -8.70 7.42
CA PHE A 72 8.23 -9.13 8.60
C PHE A 72 7.78 -10.59 8.46
N GLN A 73 7.67 -11.25 9.61
CA GLN A 73 7.20 -12.62 9.66
C GLN A 73 5.73 -12.72 9.21
N HIS A 74 5.44 -13.58 8.24
CA HIS A 74 4.08 -13.95 7.89
C HIS A 74 3.47 -14.84 8.99
N ASN A 75 2.16 -14.72 9.23
CA ASN A 75 1.44 -15.44 10.26
C ASN A 75 2.17 -15.40 11.63
N PRO A 76 2.47 -14.23 12.19
CA PRO A 76 3.20 -14.12 13.46
C PRO A 76 2.41 -14.78 14.58
N LYS A 77 3.14 -15.37 15.57
CA LYS A 77 2.50 -15.85 16.79
C LYS A 77 1.97 -14.68 17.60
N LEU A 78 0.67 -14.59 17.73
CA LEU A 78 0.02 -13.53 18.50
C LEU A 78 -0.07 -13.88 19.99
N PRO A 79 -0.06 -12.88 20.89
CA PRO A 79 -0.35 -13.05 22.31
C PRO A 79 -1.74 -13.68 22.54
N LYS A 80 -1.95 -14.26 23.73
CA LYS A 80 -3.26 -14.84 24.07
C LYS A 80 -4.37 -13.80 24.13
N THR A 81 -4.04 -12.57 24.46
CA THR A 81 -4.96 -11.43 24.50
C THR A 81 -4.40 -10.27 23.69
N LEU A 82 -5.27 -9.58 22.99
CA LEU A 82 -4.98 -8.36 22.23
C LEU A 82 -5.85 -7.23 22.78
N ASP A 83 -5.26 -6.06 22.94
CA ASP A 83 -5.98 -4.83 23.28
C ASP A 83 -6.70 -4.25 22.06
N GLY A 84 -6.13 -4.46 20.88
CA GLY A 84 -6.81 -4.10 19.66
C GLY A 84 -6.18 -4.60 18.37
N ILE A 85 -6.97 -4.50 17.32
CA ILE A 85 -6.63 -4.89 15.95
C ILE A 85 -6.94 -3.72 15.05
N ILE A 86 -5.96 -3.32 14.25
CA ILE A 86 -6.05 -2.22 13.30
C ILE A 86 -5.94 -2.79 11.90
N VAL A 87 -6.87 -2.44 11.03
CA VAL A 87 -6.73 -2.68 9.58
C VAL A 87 -6.62 -1.34 8.85
N LEU A 88 -5.57 -1.21 8.04
CA LEU A 88 -5.40 -0.03 7.20
C LEU A 88 -6.17 -0.17 5.89
N GLY A 89 -6.82 0.90 5.46
CA GLY A 89 -7.56 0.99 4.21
C GLY A 89 -6.70 0.69 2.97
N GLY A 90 -7.33 0.69 1.80
CA GLY A 90 -6.73 0.35 0.51
C GLY A 90 -7.29 -0.95 -0.10
N SER A 91 -8.34 -1.51 0.49
CA SER A 91 -8.99 -2.76 0.06
C SER A 91 -10.27 -2.55 -0.73
N ILE A 92 -10.83 -1.36 -0.69
CA ILE A 92 -12.12 -1.03 -1.27
C ILE A 92 -11.93 -0.05 -2.42
N SER A 93 -12.84 -0.10 -3.38
CA SER A 93 -12.94 0.86 -4.48
C SER A 93 -14.14 1.80 -4.23
N PRO A 94 -13.98 2.91 -3.45
CA PRO A 94 -15.12 3.69 -2.95
C PRO A 94 -16.03 4.23 -4.08
N SER A 95 -15.42 4.73 -5.16
CA SER A 95 -16.18 5.26 -6.31
C SER A 95 -17.02 4.19 -7.01
N LYS A 96 -16.50 2.95 -7.12
CA LYS A 96 -17.27 1.84 -7.67
C LYS A 96 -18.38 1.43 -6.71
N SER A 97 -18.05 1.30 -5.42
CA SER A 97 -19.03 0.95 -4.38
C SER A 97 -20.18 1.95 -4.32
N HIS A 98 -19.86 3.23 -4.43
CA HIS A 98 -20.88 4.29 -4.45
C HIS A 98 -21.76 4.21 -5.71
N TYR A 99 -21.18 3.99 -6.89
CA TYR A 99 -21.94 3.92 -8.13
C TYR A 99 -22.86 2.70 -8.18
N TRP A 100 -22.33 1.52 -7.80
CA TRP A 100 -23.08 0.26 -7.86
C TRP A 100 -23.91 -0.04 -6.59
N GLN A 101 -23.82 0.81 -5.56
CA GLN A 101 -24.53 0.66 -4.28
C GLN A 101 -24.27 -0.70 -3.61
N GLN A 102 -23.05 -1.23 -3.79
CA GLN A 102 -22.57 -2.47 -3.17
C GLN A 102 -21.09 -2.37 -2.85
N LEU A 103 -20.60 -3.19 -1.93
CA LEU A 103 -19.17 -3.21 -1.59
C LEU A 103 -18.34 -3.77 -2.75
N GLU A 104 -17.57 -2.92 -3.39
CA GLU A 104 -16.60 -3.28 -4.42
C GLU A 104 -15.19 -3.31 -3.82
N THR A 105 -14.63 -4.50 -3.68
CA THR A 105 -13.26 -4.68 -3.21
C THR A 105 -12.27 -4.68 -4.37
N ASN A 106 -10.99 -4.57 -4.05
CA ASN A 106 -9.90 -4.71 -5.00
C ASN A 106 -9.01 -5.92 -4.64
N GLN A 107 -7.87 -6.05 -5.29
CA GLN A 107 -6.92 -7.16 -5.10
C GLN A 107 -6.34 -7.26 -3.67
N HIS A 108 -6.58 -6.29 -2.80
CA HIS A 108 -6.08 -6.26 -1.42
C HIS A 108 -7.16 -6.55 -0.38
N HIS A 109 -8.14 -7.37 -0.72
CA HIS A 109 -9.30 -7.68 0.15
C HIS A 109 -8.95 -8.62 1.32
N GLU A 110 -7.82 -9.32 1.29
CA GLU A 110 -7.40 -10.21 2.37
C GLU A 110 -7.22 -9.48 3.71
N ARG A 111 -6.97 -8.18 3.68
CA ARG A 111 -6.97 -7.34 4.90
C ARG A 111 -8.31 -7.40 5.62
N LEU A 112 -9.43 -7.33 4.88
CA LEU A 112 -10.78 -7.33 5.46
C LEU A 112 -11.12 -8.70 6.02
N THR A 113 -10.81 -9.77 5.29
CA THR A 113 -11.08 -11.15 5.72
C THR A 113 -10.25 -11.53 6.94
N THR A 114 -8.96 -11.14 6.95
CA THR A 114 -8.07 -11.35 8.10
C THR A 114 -8.52 -10.55 9.33
N PHE A 115 -8.96 -9.31 9.13
CA PHE A 115 -9.50 -8.48 10.21
C PHE A 115 -10.73 -9.10 10.85
N ILE A 116 -11.65 -9.63 10.05
CA ILE A 116 -12.85 -10.35 10.53
C ILE A 116 -12.42 -11.61 11.30
N GLN A 117 -11.51 -12.40 10.74
CA GLN A 117 -11.02 -13.62 11.38
C GLN A 117 -10.38 -13.35 12.73
N LEU A 118 -9.44 -12.40 12.79
CA LEU A 118 -8.79 -12.04 14.05
C LEU A 118 -9.79 -11.40 15.03
N GLY A 119 -10.70 -10.55 14.55
CA GLY A 119 -11.75 -9.96 15.36
C GLY A 119 -12.67 -10.99 16.03
N LYS A 120 -12.94 -12.12 15.37
CA LYS A 120 -13.68 -13.24 15.96
C LYS A 120 -12.84 -14.04 16.97
N ASN A 121 -11.55 -14.23 16.67
CA ASN A 121 -10.64 -14.99 17.54
C ASN A 121 -10.30 -14.24 18.84
N TYR A 122 -10.38 -12.90 18.81
CA TYR A 122 -10.10 -12.02 19.95
C TYR A 122 -11.33 -11.18 20.31
N PRO A 123 -12.34 -11.77 20.99
CA PRO A 123 -13.63 -11.11 21.20
C PRO A 123 -13.57 -9.86 22.06
N GLU A 124 -12.53 -9.70 22.90
CA GLU A 124 -12.34 -8.53 23.78
C GLU A 124 -11.53 -7.41 23.12
N ALA A 125 -10.85 -7.68 22.00
CA ALA A 125 -10.03 -6.69 21.34
C ALA A 125 -10.89 -5.56 20.72
N LYS A 126 -10.44 -4.31 20.83
CA LYS A 126 -10.98 -3.18 20.07
C LYS A 126 -10.65 -3.37 18.59
N LEU A 127 -11.56 -3.01 17.72
CA LEU A 127 -11.39 -3.19 16.28
C LEU A 127 -11.42 -1.83 15.59
N LEU A 128 -10.32 -1.44 14.94
CA LEU A 128 -10.25 -0.20 14.18
C LEU A 128 -10.04 -0.46 12.69
N PHE A 129 -10.91 0.09 11.87
CA PHE A 129 -10.65 0.33 10.46
C PHE A 129 -10.23 1.77 10.26
N SER A 130 -9.12 2.01 9.55
CA SER A 130 -8.66 3.36 9.21
C SER A 130 -8.47 3.48 7.70
N GLY A 131 -9.39 4.23 7.05
CA GLY A 131 -9.38 4.41 5.60
C GLY A 131 -10.38 5.48 5.17
N GLY A 132 -9.90 6.66 4.88
CA GLY A 132 -10.67 7.76 4.31
C GLY A 132 -10.63 7.77 2.79
N SER A 133 -10.38 8.93 2.19
CA SER A 133 -10.28 9.10 0.74
C SER A 133 -8.93 9.67 0.33
N ALA A 134 -8.19 8.92 -0.48
CA ALA A 134 -6.95 9.39 -1.09
C ALA A 134 -7.20 10.28 -2.34
N SER A 135 -8.44 10.65 -2.66
CA SER A 135 -8.77 11.53 -3.79
C SER A 135 -8.26 12.95 -3.60
N ILE A 136 -7.92 13.61 -4.71
CA ILE A 136 -7.66 15.06 -4.74
C ILE A 136 -8.98 15.85 -4.77
N LYS A 137 -10.04 15.22 -5.28
CA LYS A 137 -11.36 15.87 -5.39
C LYS A 137 -12.05 15.83 -4.04
N ASP A 138 -12.67 16.92 -3.66
CA ASP A 138 -13.49 17.01 -2.46
C ASP A 138 -14.77 16.16 -2.58
N ASN A 139 -15.35 15.83 -1.46
CA ASN A 139 -16.62 15.09 -1.36
C ASN A 139 -16.63 13.74 -2.12
N GLN A 140 -15.49 13.06 -2.13
CA GLN A 140 -15.47 11.69 -2.67
C GLN A 140 -15.85 10.69 -1.58
N PRO A 141 -16.57 9.60 -1.94
CA PRO A 141 -16.90 8.54 -0.99
C PRO A 141 -15.63 7.97 -0.36
N THR A 142 -15.72 7.60 0.90
CA THR A 142 -14.62 7.01 1.66
C THR A 142 -14.76 5.49 1.71
N GLU A 143 -13.68 4.77 1.98
CA GLU A 143 -13.76 3.33 2.22
C GLU A 143 -14.62 3.02 3.45
N ALA A 144 -14.55 3.88 4.45
CA ALA A 144 -15.24 3.76 5.72
C ALA A 144 -16.77 3.70 5.58
N GLU A 145 -17.34 4.39 4.58
CA GLU A 145 -18.80 4.40 4.32
C GLU A 145 -19.35 3.00 4.05
N PHE A 146 -18.57 2.14 3.37
CA PHE A 146 -19.00 0.83 2.93
C PHE A 146 -18.60 -0.30 3.88
N VAL A 147 -17.55 -0.11 4.66
CA VAL A 147 -16.93 -1.19 5.40
C VAL A 147 -17.66 -1.51 6.72
N ARG A 148 -18.30 -0.53 7.34
CA ARG A 148 -18.99 -0.72 8.63
C ARG A 148 -20.05 -1.81 8.55
N GLN A 149 -20.96 -1.70 7.58
CA GLN A 149 -22.05 -2.67 7.42
C GLN A 149 -21.49 -4.06 7.07
N TYR A 150 -20.50 -4.12 6.18
CA TYR A 150 -19.82 -5.36 5.82
C TYR A 150 -19.25 -6.11 7.03
N PHE A 151 -18.61 -5.41 7.96
CA PHE A 151 -18.08 -6.03 9.17
C PHE A 151 -19.18 -6.52 10.11
N ILE A 152 -20.26 -5.75 10.27
CA ILE A 152 -21.41 -6.14 11.09
C ILE A 152 -22.07 -7.40 10.50
N ASP A 153 -22.35 -7.42 9.21
CA ASP A 153 -22.94 -8.55 8.50
C ASP A 153 -22.03 -9.80 8.53
N SER A 154 -20.72 -9.57 8.65
CA SER A 154 -19.72 -10.63 8.83
C SER A 154 -19.62 -11.14 10.27
N GLY A 155 -20.44 -10.63 11.20
CA GLY A 155 -20.53 -11.08 12.59
C GLY A 155 -19.59 -10.35 13.55
N ILE A 156 -19.06 -9.18 13.18
CA ILE A 156 -18.34 -8.31 14.10
C ILE A 156 -19.32 -7.45 14.89
N SER A 157 -19.18 -7.41 16.22
CA SER A 157 -20.00 -6.53 17.06
C SER A 157 -19.72 -5.05 16.78
N GLY A 158 -20.75 -4.31 16.44
CA GLY A 158 -20.67 -2.88 16.16
C GLY A 158 -20.19 -2.04 17.36
N SER A 159 -20.36 -2.53 18.59
CA SER A 159 -19.92 -1.86 19.82
C SER A 159 -18.38 -1.79 19.97
N ARG A 160 -17.65 -2.74 19.38
CA ARG A 160 -16.17 -2.77 19.38
C ARG A 160 -15.57 -2.12 18.14
N LEU A 161 -16.39 -1.85 17.10
CA LEU A 161 -15.92 -1.40 15.80
C LEU A 161 -15.78 0.13 15.78
N ILE A 162 -14.56 0.57 15.66
CA ILE A 162 -14.19 1.98 15.53
C ILE A 162 -13.82 2.23 14.06
N ILE A 163 -14.32 3.31 13.49
CA ILE A 163 -14.04 3.70 12.10
C ILE A 163 -13.36 5.06 12.09
N GLU A 164 -12.22 5.13 11.44
CA GLU A 164 -11.52 6.37 11.10
C GLU A 164 -11.67 6.59 9.58
N ASP A 165 -12.29 7.69 9.19
CA ASP A 165 -12.74 8.01 7.82
C ASP A 165 -12.10 9.28 7.21
N ARG A 166 -11.20 9.93 7.95
CA ARG A 166 -10.67 11.25 7.59
C ARG A 166 -9.29 11.23 6.94
N ALA A 167 -8.57 10.11 7.09
CA ALA A 167 -7.21 9.99 6.62
C ALA A 167 -7.13 9.95 5.07
N ARG A 168 -6.15 10.67 4.51
CA ARG A 168 -5.87 10.75 3.07
C ARG A 168 -4.61 9.99 2.66
N ASN A 169 -3.82 9.55 3.63
CA ASN A 169 -2.56 8.83 3.45
C ASN A 169 -2.21 8.03 4.71
N THR A 170 -1.23 7.14 4.61
CA THR A 170 -0.87 6.24 5.71
C THR A 170 -0.39 6.96 6.97
N ALA A 171 0.29 8.11 6.86
CA ALA A 171 0.70 8.88 8.03
C ALA A 171 -0.51 9.46 8.79
N GLU A 172 -1.52 9.95 8.05
CA GLU A 172 -2.77 10.43 8.64
C GLU A 172 -3.59 9.28 9.25
N ASN A 173 -3.63 8.09 8.59
CA ASN A 173 -4.26 6.90 9.17
C ASN A 173 -3.73 6.64 10.58
N ILE A 174 -2.41 6.56 10.73
CA ILE A 174 -1.80 6.24 12.02
C ILE A 174 -1.99 7.37 13.04
N GLN A 175 -1.81 8.62 12.62
CA GLN A 175 -2.00 9.78 13.48
C GLN A 175 -3.44 9.87 14.03
N TYR A 176 -4.44 9.68 13.18
CA TYR A 176 -5.84 9.77 13.59
C TYR A 176 -6.28 8.54 14.37
N SER A 177 -5.81 7.35 13.99
CA SER A 177 -6.02 6.12 14.74
C SER A 177 -5.49 6.25 16.18
N LYS A 178 -4.27 6.78 16.35
CA LYS A 178 -3.69 7.00 17.68
C LYS A 178 -4.52 7.96 18.53
N LYS A 179 -5.02 9.05 17.93
CA LYS A 179 -5.90 9.99 18.64
C LYS A 179 -7.23 9.38 19.07
N LEU A 180 -7.80 8.51 18.22
CA LEU A 180 -9.08 7.85 18.53
C LEU A 180 -8.95 6.78 19.60
N LEU A 181 -7.87 6.01 19.55
CA LEU A 181 -7.68 4.85 20.40
C LEU A 181 -6.98 5.18 21.73
N ASN A 182 -6.12 6.22 21.73
CA ASN A 182 -5.26 6.61 22.87
C ASN A 182 -4.54 5.41 23.49
N PRO A 183 -3.74 4.65 22.70
CA PRO A 183 -3.11 3.42 23.18
C PRO A 183 -2.16 3.69 24.34
N GLN A 184 -2.16 2.78 25.32
CA GLN A 184 -1.30 2.87 26.48
C GLN A 184 -0.01 2.05 26.29
N PRO A 185 1.09 2.44 26.92
CA PRO A 185 2.32 1.65 26.89
C PRO A 185 2.08 0.22 27.41
N GLY A 186 2.58 -0.77 26.66
CA GLY A 186 2.44 -2.19 27.00
C GLY A 186 1.19 -2.87 26.46
N GLU A 187 0.28 -2.15 25.80
CA GLU A 187 -0.85 -2.74 25.09
C GLU A 187 -0.38 -3.48 23.83
N ASN A 188 -1.03 -4.61 23.53
CA ASN A 188 -0.78 -5.46 22.37
C ASN A 188 -1.72 -5.06 21.22
N TRP A 189 -1.21 -4.29 20.29
CA TRP A 189 -1.93 -3.87 19.08
C TRP A 189 -1.42 -4.62 17.85
N VAL A 190 -2.31 -5.21 17.07
CA VAL A 190 -1.99 -5.83 15.77
C VAL A 190 -2.32 -4.84 14.66
N VAL A 191 -1.43 -4.71 13.68
CA VAL A 191 -1.71 -3.95 12.45
C VAL A 191 -1.74 -4.88 11.25
N ILE A 192 -2.83 -4.82 10.48
CA ILE A 192 -3.06 -5.58 9.26
C ILE A 192 -2.96 -4.64 8.06
N THR A 193 -2.08 -4.96 7.13
CA THR A 193 -1.98 -4.28 5.82
C THR A 193 -1.30 -5.21 4.82
N THR A 194 -1.25 -4.85 3.52
CA THR A 194 -0.49 -5.64 2.54
C THR A 194 0.98 -5.75 2.93
N ALA A 195 1.56 -6.91 2.65
CA ALA A 195 2.90 -7.24 3.06
C ALA A 195 3.94 -6.21 2.60
N PHE A 196 3.85 -5.73 1.36
CA PHE A 196 4.77 -4.73 0.84
C PHE A 196 4.57 -3.31 1.43
N HIS A 197 3.40 -3.00 2.01
CA HIS A 197 3.17 -1.75 2.74
C HIS A 197 3.62 -1.81 4.20
N MET A 198 3.85 -3.00 4.73
CA MET A 198 4.15 -3.19 6.16
C MET A 198 5.37 -2.40 6.62
N PRO A 199 6.52 -2.36 5.91
CA PRO A 199 7.68 -1.58 6.34
C PRO A 199 7.34 -0.11 6.56
N ARG A 200 6.67 0.53 5.61
CA ARG A 200 6.28 1.94 5.72
C ARG A 200 5.27 2.17 6.85
N SER A 201 4.34 1.26 7.03
CA SER A 201 3.34 1.36 8.10
C SER A 201 3.99 1.25 9.47
N VAL A 202 4.82 0.24 9.71
CA VAL A 202 5.53 0.06 10.98
C VAL A 202 6.43 1.26 11.28
N GLY A 203 7.20 1.75 10.30
CA GLY A 203 8.02 2.94 10.49
C GLY A 203 7.22 4.17 10.96
N LEU A 204 6.00 4.33 10.44
CA LEU A 204 5.12 5.42 10.86
C LEU A 204 4.52 5.21 12.26
N PHE A 205 4.19 3.96 12.63
CA PHE A 205 3.78 3.64 14.00
C PHE A 205 4.90 3.93 15.00
N CYS A 206 6.13 3.55 14.67
CA CYS A 206 7.31 3.83 15.48
C CYS A 206 7.53 5.33 15.70
N GLN A 207 7.38 6.14 14.65
CA GLN A 207 7.46 7.61 14.73
C GLN A 207 6.39 8.22 15.65
N GLN A 208 5.31 7.53 15.85
CA GLN A 208 4.26 7.94 16.78
C GLN A 208 4.47 7.35 18.19
N ASN A 209 5.60 6.71 18.50
CA ASN A 209 5.83 5.97 19.74
C ASN A 209 4.66 5.02 20.05
N TRP A 210 4.25 4.25 19.05
CA TRP A 210 3.20 3.25 19.17
C TRP A 210 3.71 1.91 18.63
N SER A 211 4.10 1.02 19.52
CA SER A 211 4.53 -0.32 19.14
C SER A 211 3.33 -1.15 18.69
N VAL A 212 3.47 -1.84 17.56
CA VAL A 212 2.43 -2.71 17.00
C VAL A 212 3.04 -4.04 16.56
N ILE A 213 2.22 -5.09 16.55
CA ILE A 213 2.55 -6.41 16.01
C ILE A 213 2.16 -6.41 14.54
N PRO A 214 3.12 -6.47 13.60
CA PRO A 214 2.83 -6.51 12.17
C PRO A 214 2.15 -7.83 11.78
N TYR A 215 1.06 -7.76 11.04
CA TYR A 215 0.37 -8.91 10.46
C TYR A 215 0.23 -8.70 8.93
N PRO A 216 1.28 -9.04 8.15
CA PRO A 216 1.28 -8.85 6.70
C PRO A 216 0.34 -9.84 6.01
N VAL A 217 -0.41 -9.33 5.02
CA VAL A 217 -1.32 -10.10 4.14
C VAL A 217 -1.20 -9.62 2.69
N ASP A 218 -1.96 -10.15 1.77
CA ASP A 218 -1.96 -9.74 0.35
C ASP A 218 -0.53 -9.69 -0.24
N HIS A 219 0.23 -10.80 -0.15
CA HIS A 219 1.56 -10.89 -0.74
C HIS A 219 1.48 -10.85 -2.27
N ALA A 220 2.25 -9.98 -2.89
CA ALA A 220 2.31 -9.80 -4.35
C ALA A 220 3.43 -10.63 -5.00
N SER A 221 4.40 -11.11 -4.22
CA SER A 221 5.49 -11.96 -4.70
C SER A 221 5.35 -13.40 -4.21
N ASN A 222 5.84 -14.34 -5.02
CA ASN A 222 5.97 -15.74 -4.63
C ASN A 222 7.43 -16.17 -4.84
N PRO A 223 8.17 -16.57 -3.78
CA PRO A 223 9.56 -17.00 -3.87
C PRO A 223 9.83 -18.08 -4.89
N GLU A 224 8.88 -19.02 -5.08
CA GLU A 224 9.02 -20.14 -6.01
C GLU A 224 8.95 -19.72 -7.49
N THR A 225 8.35 -18.57 -7.78
CA THR A 225 8.14 -18.10 -9.16
C THR A 225 8.95 -16.87 -9.53
N LEU A 226 9.82 -16.36 -8.63
CA LEU A 226 10.61 -15.14 -8.87
C LEU A 226 11.48 -15.19 -10.13
N PHE A 227 11.90 -16.39 -10.56
CA PHE A 227 12.75 -16.57 -11.73
C PHE A 227 12.04 -17.32 -12.86
N ASN A 228 10.73 -17.49 -12.75
CA ASN A 228 9.97 -18.07 -13.85
C ASN A 228 9.91 -17.11 -15.02
N VAL A 229 9.95 -17.70 -16.22
CA VAL A 229 9.81 -16.97 -17.48
C VAL A 229 8.42 -17.24 -18.01
N ASP A 230 7.62 -16.19 -18.11
CA ASP A 230 6.29 -16.23 -18.74
C ASP A 230 6.04 -14.93 -19.51
N LEU A 231 5.26 -14.99 -20.56
CA LEU A 231 4.93 -13.80 -21.35
C LEU A 231 3.66 -13.14 -20.81
N ASN A 232 3.83 -12.27 -19.81
CA ASN A 232 2.73 -11.57 -19.14
C ASN A 232 3.02 -10.07 -18.96
N LEU A 233 3.11 -9.34 -20.07
CA LEU A 233 3.46 -7.92 -20.05
C LEU A 233 2.50 -7.09 -19.19
N ALA A 234 1.21 -7.38 -19.20
CA ALA A 234 0.19 -6.58 -18.53
C ALA A 234 0.40 -6.64 -16.98
N ASP A 235 0.39 -7.84 -16.40
CA ASP A 235 0.51 -8.02 -14.97
C ASP A 235 1.91 -7.62 -14.47
N HIS A 236 2.96 -7.97 -15.21
CA HIS A 236 4.33 -7.57 -14.86
C HIS A 236 4.51 -6.05 -14.85
N THR A 237 3.87 -5.34 -15.80
CA THR A 237 3.92 -3.87 -15.82
C THR A 237 3.14 -3.26 -14.67
N VAL A 238 1.97 -3.79 -14.32
CA VAL A 238 1.18 -3.35 -13.16
C VAL A 238 1.96 -3.59 -11.87
N SER A 239 2.54 -4.78 -11.71
CA SER A 239 3.38 -5.16 -10.56
C SER A 239 4.60 -4.25 -10.44
N LEU A 240 5.35 -4.02 -11.53
CA LEU A 240 6.50 -3.12 -11.55
C LEU A 240 6.12 -1.70 -11.12
N ASN A 241 5.01 -1.17 -11.64
CA ASN A 241 4.53 0.16 -11.30
C ASN A 241 4.14 0.26 -9.82
N GLY A 242 3.43 -0.74 -9.29
CA GLY A 242 3.03 -0.80 -7.88
C GLY A 242 4.24 -0.89 -6.93
N ALA A 243 5.19 -1.79 -7.21
CA ALA A 243 6.40 -1.95 -6.41
C ALA A 243 7.27 -0.68 -6.42
N SER A 244 7.45 -0.07 -7.59
CA SER A 244 8.20 1.20 -7.72
C SER A 244 7.55 2.31 -6.90
N ARG A 245 6.21 2.36 -6.86
CA ARG A 245 5.47 3.35 -6.06
C ARG A 245 5.75 3.18 -4.57
N GLU A 246 5.84 1.95 -4.07
CA GLU A 246 6.12 1.73 -2.66
C GLU A 246 7.55 2.12 -2.30
N TRP A 247 8.54 1.77 -3.11
CA TRP A 247 9.93 2.19 -2.90
C TRP A 247 10.10 3.71 -2.93
N VAL A 248 9.47 4.40 -3.90
CA VAL A 248 9.46 5.87 -3.94
C VAL A 248 8.76 6.44 -2.72
N GLY A 249 7.67 5.81 -2.27
CA GLY A 249 6.96 6.18 -1.05
C GLY A 249 7.87 6.08 0.18
N LEU A 250 8.53 4.94 0.38
CA LEU A 250 9.49 4.72 1.48
C LEU A 250 10.59 5.77 1.48
N LEU A 251 11.21 6.02 0.32
CA LEU A 251 12.25 7.04 0.18
C LEU A 251 11.72 8.44 0.51
N ALA A 252 10.54 8.81 0.02
CA ALA A 252 9.94 10.11 0.29
C ALA A 252 9.63 10.29 1.79
N TYR A 253 9.13 9.24 2.47
CA TYR A 253 8.86 9.28 3.90
C TYR A 253 10.15 9.37 4.73
N PHE A 254 11.20 8.67 4.30
CA PHE A 254 12.53 8.76 4.92
C PHE A 254 13.13 10.16 4.76
N LEU A 255 13.20 10.70 3.55
CA LEU A 255 13.75 12.01 3.27
C LEU A 255 12.98 13.17 3.94
N THR A 256 11.70 12.97 4.20
CA THR A 256 10.86 13.95 4.91
C THR A 256 10.81 13.74 6.43
N GLY A 257 11.61 12.82 6.97
CA GLY A 257 11.69 12.53 8.40
C GLY A 257 10.43 11.90 9.00
N LYS A 258 9.57 11.32 8.16
CA LYS A 258 8.35 10.63 8.60
C LYS A 258 8.59 9.18 9.02
N ILE A 259 9.70 8.60 8.62
CA ILE A 259 10.25 7.33 9.09
C ILE A 259 11.76 7.49 9.29
N ASN A 260 12.34 6.77 10.25
CA ASN A 260 13.77 6.86 10.57
C ASN A 260 14.64 5.89 9.77
N GLN A 261 14.03 4.85 9.19
CA GLN A 261 14.71 3.81 8.42
C GLN A 261 13.88 3.50 7.18
N ILE A 262 14.52 3.17 6.06
CA ILE A 262 13.82 2.80 4.82
C ILE A 262 13.11 1.45 4.99
N LEU A 263 13.74 0.49 5.64
CA LEU A 263 13.18 -0.82 5.96
C LEU A 263 13.19 -1.03 7.48
N PRO A 264 12.28 -0.39 8.23
CA PRO A 264 12.17 -0.63 9.67
C PRO A 264 11.66 -2.05 9.91
N THR A 265 12.30 -2.75 10.85
CA THR A 265 11.89 -4.09 11.28
C THR A 265 11.33 -4.07 12.71
N THR A 266 11.73 -3.10 13.50
CA THR A 266 11.31 -2.88 14.89
C THR A 266 11.19 -1.39 15.17
N CYS A 267 10.62 -1.03 16.32
CA CYS A 267 10.51 0.36 16.80
C CYS A 267 11.71 0.79 17.66
N ASP A 268 12.88 0.29 17.40
CA ASP A 268 14.11 0.64 18.16
C ASP A 268 14.71 1.97 17.68
#